data_41847c7c4f8dbf6060ee659a495a67ff
#
_entry.id   41847c7c4f8dbf6060ee659a495a67ff
#
_cell.length_a   1.000
_cell.length_b   1.000
_cell.length_c   1.000
_cell.angle_alpha   90.00
_cell.angle_beta   90.00
_cell.angle_gamma   90.00
#
_symmetry.space_group_name_H-M   'P 1'
#
loop_
_entity.id
_entity.type
_entity.pdbx_description
1 polymer ?
#
loop_
_entity_poly.entity_id
_entity_poly.type
_entity_poly.pdbx_seq_one_letter_code
_entity_poly.pdbx_strand_id
1 'polypeptide(L)'
;MANRRSFLQSAFGLGAAFLSANKLSASTPQSAAEQLKRKRTRDRGTAFNVPVVTTDVGDLAYTMDGSTKVFHLVAEVVKQQIHPDKTIDLWGFNGSAPGPTIQVNQGDHIRVIFDNHLPEPTSIHWHGFEDTIQNDGQPAISQPPVKPGGRFIYEFDIHQEGTYFYHSHMAMQEMAGMLGAFIMHPKEPYRPHCDKDFLIHLQEYAVLPNNTVPNTMNMEFNWLVFNGKAAPASTPLIVRLGDRVRIRFVNLGMDHHPMHLHGHTFYTTGTEGGRIPEAGWWPGNTVLVGVAQARTVEFVANNPGDWMIHCHLPHHMMNQMSSVAGKMTRTSGMPAGGAMNTGMGMLTGEPGAPMGEGYGPAFGRGLGGVGNGNETPSTNGPLSQQRAMDAMPGMQHNMSEKQMADMASDIAGNANDVPNFPQDAYMEGPMMVMDEAVERPENYGLNAGWSGFMQGMMTFVRVLPPEKYDEVISRMKQANRPNDPYKTILERA
;
A
#
# COMPACT_ATOMS: atom_id res chain seq x y z
N MET A 1 -19.03 19.35 -57.86
CA MET A 1 -19.39 19.87 -56.52
C MET A 1 -20.67 19.17 -56.07
N ALA A 2 -20.55 18.08 -55.37
CA ALA A 2 -21.70 17.32 -54.85
C ALA A 2 -22.03 17.77 -53.42
N ASN A 3 -23.28 18.07 -53.22
CA ASN A 3 -23.84 18.80 -52.12
C ASN A 3 -23.98 17.89 -50.87
N ARG A 4 -23.45 18.32 -49.73
CA ARG A 4 -23.44 17.61 -48.42
C ARG A 4 -24.83 17.29 -47.83
N ARG A 5 -25.92 17.69 -48.49
CA ARG A 5 -27.29 17.45 -48.01
C ARG A 5 -27.90 16.09 -48.45
N SER A 6 -27.29 15.42 -49.40
CA SER A 6 -27.83 14.13 -49.92
C SER A 6 -27.34 12.91 -49.15
N PHE A 7 -26.35 13.06 -48.26
CA PHE A 7 -25.79 11.93 -47.52
C PHE A 7 -26.53 11.60 -46.22
N LEU A 8 -27.32 12.52 -45.70
CA LEU A 8 -28.07 12.35 -44.45
C LEU A 8 -29.50 11.79 -44.62
N GLN A 9 -29.98 11.62 -45.85
CA GLN A 9 -31.33 11.06 -46.09
C GLN A 9 -31.36 9.59 -46.43
N SER A 10 -30.22 8.92 -46.60
CA SER A 10 -30.17 7.48 -46.96
C SER A 10 -29.86 6.56 -45.76
N ALA A 11 -29.77 7.07 -44.54
CA ALA A 11 -29.46 6.28 -43.33
C ALA A 11 -30.69 5.96 -42.44
N PHE A 12 -31.92 6.30 -42.89
CA PHE A 12 -33.14 6.10 -42.10
C PHE A 12 -34.12 5.13 -42.73
N GLY A 13 -33.66 4.03 -43.26
CA GLY A 13 -34.57 3.10 -43.88
C GLY A 13 -34.07 1.66 -43.99
N LEU A 14 -33.73 1.03 -42.87
CA LEU A 14 -33.58 -0.43 -42.74
C LEU A 14 -33.25 -0.80 -41.27
N GLY A 15 -34.27 -0.96 -40.45
CA GLY A 15 -34.06 -1.31 -39.04
C GLY A 15 -35.34 -1.55 -38.25
N ALA A 16 -36.41 -1.98 -38.91
CA ALA A 16 -37.63 -2.34 -38.21
C ALA A 16 -37.98 -3.81 -38.51
N ALA A 17 -37.32 -4.73 -37.85
CA ALA A 17 -37.80 -6.10 -37.59
C ALA A 17 -36.73 -6.83 -36.76
N PHE A 18 -36.97 -6.96 -35.50
CA PHE A 18 -36.59 -8.01 -34.53
C PHE A 18 -36.52 -7.40 -33.11
N LEU A 19 -37.68 -7.16 -32.53
CA LEU A 19 -37.84 -6.99 -31.11
C LEU A 19 -38.94 -7.93 -30.63
N SER A 20 -38.61 -9.15 -30.30
CA SER A 20 -39.41 -9.98 -29.39
C SER A 20 -38.74 -10.04 -28.03
N ALA A 21 -39.33 -9.36 -27.12
CA ALA A 21 -39.48 -9.56 -25.68
C ALA A 21 -38.46 -10.42 -24.95
N ASN A 22 -37.60 -9.75 -24.21
CA ASN A 22 -37.26 -10.17 -22.85
C ASN A 22 -37.30 -8.92 -21.95
N LYS A 23 -38.31 -8.86 -21.09
CA LYS A 23 -38.46 -7.83 -20.07
C LYS A 23 -37.41 -8.10 -18.95
N LEU A 24 -36.21 -7.64 -19.15
CA LEU A 24 -35.33 -7.33 -18.01
C LEU A 24 -35.72 -5.93 -17.53
N SER A 25 -36.29 -5.86 -16.35
CA SER A 25 -36.56 -4.64 -15.61
C SER A 25 -35.28 -3.90 -15.36
N ALA A 26 -34.80 -3.08 -16.26
CA ALA A 26 -33.78 -2.10 -16.02
C ALA A 26 -34.39 -1.04 -15.09
N SER A 27 -33.97 -1.00 -13.84
CA SER A 27 -34.30 0.09 -12.93
C SER A 27 -33.75 1.40 -13.54
N THR A 28 -34.65 2.31 -13.82
CA THR A 28 -34.32 3.61 -14.43
C THR A 28 -33.38 4.43 -13.51
N PRO A 29 -32.48 5.26 -14.08
CA PRO A 29 -31.59 6.14 -13.29
C PRO A 29 -32.32 7.05 -12.29
N GLN A 30 -33.61 7.29 -12.49
CA GLN A 30 -34.46 8.03 -11.54
C GLN A 30 -34.63 7.33 -10.20
N SER A 31 -34.63 6.01 -10.11
CA SER A 31 -34.80 5.28 -8.84
C SER A 31 -33.58 5.39 -7.93
N ALA A 32 -32.36 5.41 -8.50
CA ALA A 32 -31.12 5.59 -7.74
C ALA A 32 -31.00 7.03 -7.21
N ALA A 33 -31.38 8.03 -8.02
CA ALA A 33 -31.41 9.43 -7.60
C ALA A 33 -32.49 9.70 -6.54
N GLU A 34 -33.62 9.02 -6.59
CA GLU A 34 -34.69 9.11 -5.59
C GLU A 34 -34.32 8.41 -4.28
N GLN A 35 -33.64 7.26 -4.35
CA GLN A 35 -33.10 6.60 -3.16
C GLN A 35 -32.02 7.43 -2.47
N LEU A 36 -31.16 8.12 -3.24
CA LEU A 36 -30.19 9.10 -2.72
C LEU A 36 -30.87 10.30 -2.08
N LYS A 37 -31.97 10.79 -2.65
CA LYS A 37 -32.80 11.86 -2.05
C LYS A 37 -33.48 11.40 -0.76
N ARG A 38 -33.99 10.16 -0.68
CA ARG A 38 -34.60 9.60 0.54
C ARG A 38 -33.58 9.39 1.67
N LYS A 39 -32.35 9.02 1.35
CA LYS A 39 -31.27 8.89 2.36
C LYS A 39 -30.88 10.29 2.90
N ARG A 40 -30.85 11.34 2.04
CA ARG A 40 -30.60 12.73 2.46
C ARG A 40 -31.62 13.31 3.45
N THR A 41 -32.82 12.78 3.51
CA THR A 41 -33.87 13.23 4.43
C THR A 41 -33.90 12.48 5.76
N ARG A 42 -33.21 11.33 5.86
CA ARG A 42 -33.11 10.56 7.11
C ARG A 42 -32.02 11.05 8.07
N ASP A 43 -31.01 11.75 7.56
CA ASP A 43 -29.83 12.16 8.32
C ASP A 43 -29.93 13.60 8.88
N ARG A 44 -31.02 13.91 9.60
CA ARG A 44 -31.15 15.13 10.40
C ARG A 44 -30.82 14.97 11.88
N GLY A 45 -30.14 13.90 12.26
CA GLY A 45 -29.77 13.63 13.64
C GLY A 45 -28.25 13.60 13.84
N THR A 46 -27.76 14.49 14.68
CA THR A 46 -26.40 14.58 15.25
C THR A 46 -25.22 14.36 14.28
N ALA A 47 -24.63 15.48 13.86
CA ALA A 47 -23.37 15.47 13.13
C ALA A 47 -22.27 14.84 14.01
N PHE A 48 -21.73 13.70 13.60
CA PHE A 48 -20.57 13.07 14.23
C PHE A 48 -19.58 12.67 13.13
N ASN A 49 -18.31 12.63 13.50
CA ASN A 49 -17.26 12.19 12.59
C ASN A 49 -17.33 10.66 12.37
N VAL A 50 -17.14 10.25 11.13
CA VAL A 50 -17.00 8.82 10.80
C VAL A 50 -15.60 8.38 11.22
N PRO A 51 -15.45 7.29 11.97
CA PRO A 51 -14.14 6.74 12.30
C PRO A 51 -13.39 6.35 11.04
N VAL A 52 -12.09 6.59 11.04
CA VAL A 52 -11.21 6.14 9.97
C VAL A 52 -10.89 4.67 10.20
N VAL A 53 -11.02 3.86 9.16
CA VAL A 53 -10.64 2.46 9.14
C VAL A 53 -9.32 2.32 8.41
N THR A 54 -8.26 1.95 9.13
CA THR A 54 -7.00 1.53 8.54
C THR A 54 -7.02 0.01 8.45
N THR A 55 -7.26 -0.52 7.27
CA THR A 55 -7.30 -1.97 7.09
C THR A 55 -5.96 -2.60 7.47
N ASP A 56 -6.00 -3.80 8.05
CA ASP A 56 -4.82 -4.55 8.51
C ASP A 56 -4.01 -3.87 9.65
N VAL A 57 -4.43 -2.69 10.12
CA VAL A 57 -3.79 -1.94 11.22
C VAL A 57 -4.84 -1.53 12.24
N GLY A 58 -4.55 -1.74 13.51
CA GLY A 58 -5.47 -1.37 14.59
C GLY A 58 -5.36 0.10 14.98
N ASP A 59 -6.36 0.57 15.74
CA ASP A 59 -6.28 1.87 16.41
C ASP A 59 -5.51 1.76 17.74
N LEU A 60 -4.77 2.81 18.09
CA LEU A 60 -4.16 2.92 19.40
C LEU A 60 -5.22 3.32 20.43
N ALA A 61 -5.49 2.45 21.38
CA ALA A 61 -6.40 2.74 22.47
C ALA A 61 -5.80 3.79 23.43
N TYR A 62 -6.65 4.59 24.04
CA TYR A 62 -6.26 5.55 25.06
C TYR A 62 -7.02 5.31 26.38
N THR A 63 -6.46 5.84 27.47
CA THR A 63 -7.13 5.97 28.76
C THR A 63 -7.35 7.46 29.07
N MET A 64 -8.28 7.76 29.98
CA MET A 64 -8.52 9.13 30.42
C MET A 64 -7.81 9.43 31.73
N ASP A 65 -7.08 10.55 31.76
CA ASP A 65 -6.55 11.17 32.99
C ASP A 65 -7.18 12.57 33.10
N GLY A 66 -8.26 12.66 33.86
CA GLY A 66 -9.13 13.84 33.84
C GLY A 66 -9.73 14.05 32.45
N SER A 67 -9.41 15.17 31.80
CA SER A 67 -9.80 15.49 30.42
C SER A 67 -8.74 15.09 29.39
N THR A 68 -7.57 14.62 29.81
CA THR A 68 -6.44 14.27 28.93
C THR A 68 -6.62 12.85 28.40
N LYS A 69 -6.51 12.68 27.10
CA LYS A 69 -6.39 11.34 26.46
C LYS A 69 -4.94 10.88 26.54
N VAL A 70 -4.71 9.78 27.21
CA VAL A 70 -3.36 9.23 27.42
C VAL A 70 -3.18 8.01 26.53
N PHE A 71 -2.26 8.11 25.59
CA PHE A 71 -1.84 7.03 24.68
C PHE A 71 -0.52 6.43 25.17
N HIS A 72 -0.32 5.14 24.97
CA HIS A 72 0.93 4.47 25.26
C HIS A 72 1.52 3.89 23.97
N LEU A 73 2.57 4.53 23.47
CA LEU A 73 3.24 4.19 22.22
C LEU A 73 4.58 3.52 22.55
N VAL A 74 4.76 2.30 22.08
CA VAL A 74 5.96 1.50 22.34
C VAL A 74 6.67 1.21 21.01
N ALA A 75 7.90 1.68 20.87
CA ALA A 75 8.75 1.31 19.75
C ALA A 75 9.43 -0.03 20.04
N GLU A 76 9.32 -0.99 19.13
CA GLU A 76 9.82 -2.34 19.32
C GLU A 76 10.12 -3.07 18.00
N VAL A 77 10.86 -4.17 18.08
CA VAL A 77 11.08 -5.06 16.94
C VAL A 77 9.80 -5.86 16.68
N VAL A 78 9.36 -5.87 15.45
CA VAL A 78 8.09 -6.47 15.02
C VAL A 78 8.35 -7.52 13.95
N LYS A 79 7.70 -8.68 14.07
CA LYS A 79 7.59 -9.67 12.99
C LYS A 79 6.31 -9.43 12.21
N GLN A 80 6.45 -8.88 11.01
CA GLN A 80 5.33 -8.54 10.16
C GLN A 80 5.18 -9.55 9.03
N GLN A 81 4.08 -10.29 9.01
CA GLN A 81 3.72 -11.08 7.85
C GLN A 81 3.14 -10.14 6.79
N ILE A 82 3.93 -9.85 5.76
CA ILE A 82 3.53 -8.95 4.66
C ILE A 82 2.79 -9.69 3.53
N HIS A 83 3.00 -11.00 3.43
CA HIS A 83 2.40 -11.88 2.43
C HIS A 83 2.23 -13.28 3.05
N PRO A 84 1.34 -14.16 2.58
CA PRO A 84 1.20 -15.51 3.15
C PRO A 84 2.52 -16.26 3.28
N ASP A 85 3.42 -16.09 2.31
CA ASP A 85 4.72 -16.78 2.24
C ASP A 85 5.88 -15.94 2.77
N LYS A 86 5.63 -14.70 3.21
CA LYS A 86 6.71 -13.80 3.60
C LYS A 86 6.42 -13.08 4.91
N THR A 87 7.28 -13.35 5.88
CA THR A 87 7.37 -12.59 7.14
C THR A 87 8.70 -11.87 7.17
N ILE A 88 8.70 -10.61 7.58
CA ILE A 88 9.90 -9.78 7.71
C ILE A 88 10.02 -9.21 9.12
N ASP A 89 11.26 -8.94 9.53
CA ASP A 89 11.56 -8.32 10.80
C ASP A 89 11.71 -6.82 10.60
N LEU A 90 10.81 -6.07 11.22
CA LEU A 90 10.73 -4.62 11.12
C LEU A 90 10.93 -3.98 12.50
N TRP A 91 11.10 -2.69 12.52
CA TRP A 91 10.89 -1.87 13.69
C TRP A 91 9.54 -1.17 13.54
N GLY A 92 8.74 -1.22 14.57
CA GLY A 92 7.39 -0.68 14.50
C GLY A 92 6.91 -0.19 15.85
N PHE A 93 5.60 -0.02 15.96
CA PHE A 93 4.98 0.46 17.19
C PHE A 93 3.86 -0.49 17.63
N ASN A 94 3.84 -0.83 18.93
CA ASN A 94 2.78 -1.65 19.53
C ASN A 94 2.49 -2.94 18.74
N GLY A 95 3.53 -3.64 18.31
CA GLY A 95 3.45 -4.94 17.64
C GLY A 95 3.12 -4.88 16.15
N SER A 96 3.10 -3.72 15.51
CA SER A 96 2.80 -3.60 14.08
C SER A 96 3.68 -2.59 13.34
N ALA A 97 3.81 -2.80 12.04
CA ALA A 97 4.40 -1.87 11.07
C ALA A 97 3.56 -1.88 9.77
N PRO A 98 2.86 -0.80 9.45
CA PRO A 98 2.78 0.48 10.17
C PRO A 98 2.27 0.34 11.60
N GLY A 99 2.66 1.29 12.47
CA GLY A 99 2.14 1.40 13.81
C GLY A 99 0.65 1.75 13.85
N PRO A 100 -0.01 1.60 15.02
CA PRO A 100 -1.44 1.79 15.15
C PRO A 100 -1.87 3.21 14.82
N THR A 101 -3.06 3.35 14.23
CA THR A 101 -3.65 4.65 13.94
C THR A 101 -4.07 5.34 15.24
N ILE A 102 -3.63 6.59 15.43
CA ILE A 102 -4.08 7.44 16.53
C ILE A 102 -5.23 8.31 16.02
N GLN A 103 -6.39 8.27 16.68
CA GLN A 103 -7.55 9.09 16.31
C GLN A 103 -7.96 9.97 17.47
N VAL A 104 -7.99 11.29 17.23
CA VAL A 104 -8.35 12.32 18.21
C VAL A 104 -9.29 13.34 17.59
N ASN A 105 -9.89 14.19 18.41
CA ASN A 105 -10.73 15.28 17.91
C ASN A 105 -10.02 16.63 18.09
N GLN A 106 -10.29 17.54 17.21
CA GLN A 106 -9.92 18.96 17.38
C GLN A 106 -10.47 19.49 18.70
N GLY A 107 -9.58 20.03 19.54
CA GLY A 107 -9.87 20.48 20.89
C GLY A 107 -9.54 19.47 21.99
N ASP A 108 -9.12 18.27 21.65
CA ASP A 108 -8.59 17.32 22.65
C ASP A 108 -7.24 17.79 23.20
N HIS A 109 -7.02 17.53 24.48
CA HIS A 109 -5.70 17.56 25.11
C HIS A 109 -5.19 16.12 25.21
N ILE A 110 -4.01 15.84 24.68
CA ILE A 110 -3.45 14.49 24.64
C ILE A 110 -2.08 14.41 25.28
N ARG A 111 -1.79 13.25 25.83
CA ARG A 111 -0.47 12.85 26.33
C ARG A 111 -0.08 11.52 25.69
N VAL A 112 1.10 11.46 25.08
CA VAL A 112 1.67 10.22 24.56
C VAL A 112 2.85 9.83 25.43
N ILE A 113 2.70 8.73 26.14
CA ILE A 113 3.80 8.07 26.87
C ILE A 113 4.51 7.20 25.87
N PHE A 114 5.72 7.57 25.53
CA PHE A 114 6.53 6.87 24.54
C PHE A 114 7.64 6.06 25.23
N ASP A 115 7.67 4.74 24.99
CA ASP A 115 8.69 3.82 25.46
C ASP A 115 9.53 3.29 24.30
N ASN A 116 10.84 3.31 24.44
CA ASN A 116 11.77 2.78 23.46
C ASN A 116 12.27 1.38 23.88
N HIS A 117 11.78 0.33 23.25
CA HIS A 117 12.25 -1.05 23.42
C HIS A 117 13.16 -1.52 22.28
N LEU A 118 13.58 -0.61 21.39
CA LEU A 118 14.55 -0.92 20.34
C LEU A 118 15.96 -1.04 20.91
N PRO A 119 16.88 -1.69 20.17
CA PRO A 119 18.29 -1.75 20.52
C PRO A 119 19.04 -0.42 20.31
N GLU A 120 18.41 0.56 19.65
CA GLU A 120 19.00 1.86 19.32
C GLU A 120 18.21 3.03 19.90
N PRO A 121 18.82 4.20 20.07
CA PRO A 121 18.08 5.42 20.40
C PRO A 121 17.10 5.81 19.30
N THR A 122 15.97 6.42 19.69
CA THR A 122 14.96 6.91 18.76
C THR A 122 14.26 8.16 19.30
N SER A 123 13.43 8.78 18.49
CA SER A 123 12.50 9.84 18.88
C SER A 123 11.30 9.80 17.95
N ILE A 124 10.19 10.43 18.34
CA ILE A 124 8.99 10.51 17.51
C ILE A 124 8.78 11.93 17.02
N HIS A 125 8.75 12.10 15.71
CA HIS A 125 8.33 13.33 15.07
C HIS A 125 6.82 13.25 14.72
N TRP A 126 6.10 14.29 15.11
CA TRP A 126 4.67 14.46 14.80
C TRP A 126 4.57 15.32 13.55
N HIS A 127 4.55 14.65 12.43
CA HIS A 127 4.71 15.31 11.13
C HIS A 127 3.54 16.25 10.81
N GLY A 128 3.86 17.52 10.64
CA GLY A 128 2.92 18.56 10.27
C GLY A 128 2.15 19.17 11.45
N PHE A 129 2.47 18.82 12.69
CA PHE A 129 1.81 19.41 13.87
C PHE A 129 2.28 20.85 14.07
N GLU A 130 1.31 21.72 14.29
CA GLU A 130 1.53 23.11 14.73
C GLU A 130 1.56 23.13 16.25
N ASP A 131 2.71 22.75 16.84
CA ASP A 131 2.90 22.67 18.29
C ASP A 131 4.24 23.30 18.69
N THR A 132 4.55 23.22 19.98
CA THR A 132 5.81 23.74 20.51
C THR A 132 7.00 22.93 20.06
N ILE A 133 8.13 23.59 19.88
CA ILE A 133 9.39 22.92 19.45
C ILE A 133 9.79 21.75 20.37
N GLN A 134 9.41 21.80 21.66
CA GLN A 134 9.74 20.76 22.63
C GLN A 134 9.09 19.40 22.31
N ASN A 135 8.00 19.40 21.58
CA ASN A 135 7.27 18.19 21.18
C ASN A 135 7.61 17.72 19.76
N ASP A 136 8.40 18.48 19.00
CA ASP A 136 8.67 18.22 17.58
C ASP A 136 9.45 16.90 17.32
N GLY A 137 10.16 16.39 18.32
CA GLY A 137 10.81 15.08 18.25
C GLY A 137 12.16 15.06 17.53
N GLN A 138 12.73 16.21 17.14
CA GLN A 138 14.03 16.26 16.48
C GLN A 138 15.17 15.97 17.48
N PRO A 139 15.97 14.92 17.25
CA PRO A 139 17.08 14.56 18.13
C PRO A 139 18.10 15.69 18.26
N ALA A 140 18.51 15.94 19.48
CA ALA A 140 19.50 16.97 19.86
C ALA A 140 19.07 18.43 19.55
N ILE A 141 17.92 18.66 18.94
CA ILE A 141 17.37 20.00 18.68
C ILE A 141 16.22 20.27 19.64
N SER A 142 15.14 19.50 19.54
CA SER A 142 13.97 19.66 20.39
C SER A 142 14.04 18.80 21.67
N GLN A 143 14.70 17.65 21.58
CA GLN A 143 14.83 16.71 22.70
C GLN A 143 16.10 15.85 22.57
N PRO A 144 16.60 15.26 23.68
CA PRO A 144 17.55 14.17 23.59
C PRO A 144 16.90 12.93 22.94
N PRO A 145 17.64 12.13 22.15
CA PRO A 145 17.14 10.83 21.68
C PRO A 145 16.79 9.93 22.88
N VAL A 146 15.67 9.24 22.79
CA VAL A 146 15.23 8.30 23.81
C VAL A 146 16.06 7.02 23.70
N LYS A 147 16.88 6.74 24.68
CA LYS A 147 17.78 5.57 24.69
C LYS A 147 16.99 4.26 24.79
N PRO A 148 17.59 3.11 24.42
CA PRO A 148 17.02 1.79 24.71
C PRO A 148 16.56 1.64 26.16
N GLY A 149 15.33 1.19 26.39
CA GLY A 149 14.67 1.12 27.70
C GLY A 149 14.25 2.46 28.28
N GLY A 150 14.44 3.56 27.56
CA GLY A 150 14.06 4.90 27.99
C GLY A 150 12.62 5.26 27.66
N ARG A 151 12.15 6.34 28.30
CA ARG A 151 10.82 6.92 28.14
C ARG A 151 10.89 8.40 27.83
N PHE A 152 9.95 8.89 27.02
CA PHE A 152 9.67 10.30 26.82
C PHE A 152 8.16 10.54 26.87
N ILE A 153 7.75 11.74 27.25
CA ILE A 153 6.32 12.13 27.31
C ILE A 153 6.14 13.33 26.40
N TYR A 154 5.26 13.16 25.39
CA TYR A 154 4.76 14.24 24.57
C TYR A 154 3.39 14.65 25.07
N GLU A 155 3.14 15.95 25.18
CA GLU A 155 1.85 16.47 25.67
C GLU A 155 1.50 17.74 24.91
N PHE A 156 0.34 17.75 24.23
CA PHE A 156 -0.05 18.86 23.38
C PHE A 156 -1.58 18.94 23.17
N ASP A 157 -2.04 20.13 22.77
CA ASP A 157 -3.43 20.41 22.41
C ASP A 157 -3.64 20.21 20.90
N ILE A 158 -4.75 19.60 20.53
CA ILE A 158 -5.09 19.36 19.12
C ILE A 158 -5.86 20.56 18.57
N HIS A 159 -5.18 21.40 17.78
CA HIS A 159 -5.75 22.58 17.15
C HIS A 159 -6.17 22.37 15.71
N GLN A 160 -5.48 21.46 15.02
CA GLN A 160 -5.62 21.17 13.60
C GLN A 160 -6.69 20.10 13.35
N GLU A 161 -6.98 19.88 12.07
CA GLU A 161 -7.84 18.81 11.57
C GLU A 161 -7.24 18.20 10.30
N GLY A 162 -7.43 16.90 10.07
CA GLY A 162 -6.97 16.29 8.83
C GLY A 162 -6.27 14.96 9.03
N THR A 163 -5.42 14.65 8.06
CA THR A 163 -4.61 13.43 8.01
C THR A 163 -3.17 13.79 8.22
N TYR A 164 -2.66 13.42 9.37
CA TYR A 164 -1.28 13.57 9.80
C TYR A 164 -0.66 12.21 10.04
N PHE A 165 0.61 12.17 10.39
CA PHE A 165 1.32 10.94 10.68
C PHE A 165 2.44 11.18 11.68
N TYR A 166 2.92 10.11 12.28
CA TYR A 166 4.06 10.11 13.19
C TYR A 166 5.09 9.09 12.71
N HIS A 167 6.35 9.40 12.92
CA HIS A 167 7.46 8.52 12.53
C HIS A 167 8.72 8.76 13.36
N SER A 168 9.66 7.83 13.29
CA SER A 168 10.98 8.07 13.89
C SER A 168 11.71 9.18 13.16
N HIS A 169 12.37 10.06 13.90
CA HIS A 169 13.27 11.08 13.35
C HIS A 169 14.76 10.69 13.43
N MET A 170 15.04 9.40 13.56
CA MET A 170 16.39 8.84 13.43
C MET A 170 16.59 8.27 12.03
N ALA A 171 17.79 8.49 11.47
CA ALA A 171 18.10 8.09 10.11
C ALA A 171 17.71 6.62 9.83
N MET A 172 16.99 6.41 8.75
CA MET A 172 16.55 5.10 8.21
C MET A 172 15.60 4.27 9.09
N GLN A 173 15.28 4.69 10.31
CA GLN A 173 14.33 3.95 11.15
C GLN A 173 12.90 4.02 10.61
N GLU A 174 12.54 5.11 9.96
CA GLU A 174 11.27 5.24 9.23
C GLU A 174 11.15 4.14 8.16
N MET A 175 12.21 3.93 7.37
CA MET A 175 12.26 2.88 6.36
C MET A 175 12.30 1.45 6.95
N ALA A 176 12.67 1.32 8.21
CA ALA A 176 12.56 0.05 8.93
C ALA A 176 11.11 -0.26 9.37
N GLY A 177 10.17 0.66 9.16
CA GLY A 177 8.75 0.49 9.49
C GLY A 177 8.23 1.39 10.62
N MET A 178 9.06 2.30 11.16
CA MET A 178 8.69 3.15 12.29
C MET A 178 7.87 4.37 11.88
N LEU A 179 6.63 4.12 11.52
CA LEU A 179 5.66 5.13 11.10
C LEU A 179 4.24 4.72 11.47
N GLY A 180 3.32 5.67 11.53
CA GLY A 180 1.89 5.42 11.74
C GLY A 180 1.05 6.66 11.45
N ALA A 181 -0.25 6.49 11.27
CA ALA A 181 -1.16 7.57 10.98
C ALA A 181 -1.65 8.26 12.26
N PHE A 182 -1.87 9.57 12.13
CA PHE A 182 -2.49 10.38 13.16
C PHE A 182 -3.66 11.18 12.55
N ILE A 183 -4.87 10.89 12.99
CA ILE A 183 -6.09 11.50 12.48
C ILE A 183 -6.63 12.49 13.49
N MET A 184 -6.74 13.73 13.07
CA MET A 184 -7.40 14.80 13.83
C MET A 184 -8.77 15.03 13.21
N HIS A 185 -9.82 14.53 13.87
CA HIS A 185 -11.19 14.74 13.44
C HIS A 185 -11.60 16.19 13.68
N PRO A 186 -12.26 16.84 12.70
CA PRO A 186 -12.71 18.20 12.87
C PRO A 186 -13.79 18.28 13.96
N LYS A 187 -13.85 19.41 14.65
CA LYS A 187 -14.91 19.71 15.62
C LYS A 187 -16.28 19.70 14.95
N GLU A 188 -16.37 20.29 13.76
CA GLU A 188 -17.56 20.25 12.91
C GLU A 188 -17.32 19.27 11.76
N PRO A 189 -18.13 18.22 11.62
CA PRO A 189 -17.94 17.21 10.57
C PRO A 189 -17.89 17.82 9.18
N TYR A 190 -16.99 17.30 8.37
CA TYR A 190 -16.83 17.74 6.98
C TYR A 190 -18.13 17.63 6.18
N ARG A 191 -18.32 18.58 5.28
CA ARG A 191 -19.38 18.58 4.29
C ARG A 191 -18.81 18.46 2.87
N PRO A 192 -19.44 17.70 1.96
CA PRO A 192 -20.53 16.74 2.21
C PRO A 192 -20.07 15.59 3.15
N HIS A 193 -21.04 15.02 3.87
CA HIS A 193 -20.79 13.94 4.81
C HIS A 193 -20.37 12.65 4.07
N CYS A 194 -19.38 11.94 4.60
CA CYS A 194 -18.98 10.61 4.11
C CYS A 194 -19.62 9.51 4.96
N ASP A 195 -19.98 8.40 4.31
CA ASP A 195 -20.51 7.21 4.97
C ASP A 195 -19.37 6.27 5.41
N LYS A 196 -18.23 6.31 4.71
CA LYS A 196 -17.03 5.51 4.95
C LYS A 196 -15.80 6.40 4.87
N ASP A 197 -14.83 6.10 5.71
CA ASP A 197 -13.54 6.79 5.75
C ASP A 197 -12.43 5.75 5.96
N PHE A 198 -11.53 5.59 5.00
CA PHE A 198 -10.47 4.62 5.02
C PHE A 198 -9.11 5.29 4.97
N LEU A 199 -8.09 4.61 5.51
CA LEU A 199 -6.71 5.03 5.40
C LEU A 199 -5.85 3.89 4.83
N ILE A 200 -4.96 4.25 3.92
CA ILE A 200 -3.99 3.37 3.30
C ILE A 200 -2.60 3.99 3.46
N HIS A 201 -1.73 3.32 4.20
CA HIS A 201 -0.29 3.58 4.18
C HIS A 201 0.34 2.97 2.93
N LEU A 202 1.19 3.73 2.29
CA LEU A 202 1.98 3.33 1.13
C LEU A 202 3.42 3.15 1.61
N GLN A 203 3.98 1.96 1.42
CA GLN A 203 5.33 1.67 1.87
C GLN A 203 5.97 0.56 1.02
N GLU A 204 7.27 0.56 0.95
CA GLU A 204 8.06 -0.40 0.19
C GLU A 204 9.24 -0.92 1.00
N TYR A 205 9.64 -2.15 0.71
CA TYR A 205 10.78 -2.80 1.34
C TYR A 205 11.67 -3.49 0.30
N ALA A 206 12.98 -3.41 0.53
CA ALA A 206 13.96 -4.21 -0.19
C ALA A 206 14.44 -5.34 0.73
N VAL A 207 14.06 -6.58 0.43
CA VAL A 207 14.36 -7.74 1.26
C VAL A 207 15.05 -8.80 0.43
N LEU A 208 16.24 -9.22 0.83
CA LEU A 208 16.96 -10.32 0.17
C LEU A 208 16.18 -11.64 0.31
N PRO A 209 16.29 -12.57 -0.64
CA PRO A 209 15.51 -13.82 -0.65
C PRO A 209 15.60 -14.61 0.65
N ASN A 210 16.81 -14.74 1.19
CA ASN A 210 17.10 -15.53 2.40
C ASN A 210 17.21 -14.65 3.66
N ASN A 211 16.68 -13.43 3.61
CA ASN A 211 16.70 -12.51 4.73
C ASN A 211 15.29 -12.13 5.14
N THR A 212 15.14 -11.72 6.37
CA THR A 212 13.89 -11.16 6.91
C THR A 212 14.00 -9.68 7.24
N VAL A 213 15.22 -9.15 7.32
CA VAL A 213 15.46 -7.74 7.62
C VAL A 213 15.57 -6.95 6.32
N PRO A 214 14.75 -5.91 6.12
CA PRO A 214 14.86 -5.05 4.95
C PRO A 214 16.18 -4.28 4.93
N ASN A 215 16.71 -4.07 3.74
CA ASN A 215 17.80 -3.14 3.54
C ASN A 215 17.24 -1.72 3.35
N THR A 216 17.38 -0.90 4.35
CA THR A 216 16.85 0.46 4.37
C THR A 216 17.63 1.45 3.51
N MET A 217 18.79 1.07 3.00
CA MET A 217 19.61 1.90 2.10
C MET A 217 19.40 1.56 0.62
N ASN A 218 18.62 0.52 0.33
CA ASN A 218 18.31 0.14 -1.04
C ASN A 218 17.17 0.95 -1.60
N MET A 219 17.31 1.43 -2.83
CA MET A 219 16.31 2.15 -3.58
C MET A 219 15.58 1.30 -4.62
N GLU A 220 15.93 0.01 -4.75
CA GLU A 220 15.23 -0.94 -5.59
C GLU A 220 14.41 -1.88 -4.72
N PHE A 221 13.15 -1.55 -4.56
CA PHE A 221 12.23 -2.26 -3.69
C PHE A 221 11.62 -3.46 -4.40
N ASN A 222 11.47 -4.56 -3.66
CA ASN A 222 10.88 -5.79 -4.18
C ASN A 222 9.62 -6.23 -3.42
N TRP A 223 9.24 -5.50 -2.39
CA TRP A 223 7.98 -5.66 -1.66
C TRP A 223 7.28 -4.32 -1.51
N LEU A 224 6.13 -4.22 -2.13
CA LEU A 224 5.30 -3.02 -2.21
C LEU A 224 4.02 -3.30 -1.45
N VAL A 225 3.70 -2.50 -0.42
CA VAL A 225 2.68 -2.86 0.55
C VAL A 225 1.65 -1.74 0.79
N PHE A 226 0.41 -2.14 1.04
CA PHE A 226 -0.64 -1.33 1.64
C PHE A 226 -0.83 -1.76 3.08
N ASN A 227 -0.74 -0.82 4.03
CA ASN A 227 -0.95 -1.10 5.45
C ASN A 227 -0.12 -2.31 5.95
N GLY A 228 1.12 -2.45 5.47
CA GLY A 228 2.01 -3.55 5.83
C GLY A 228 1.66 -4.90 5.19
N LYS A 229 0.83 -4.92 4.13
CA LYS A 229 0.44 -6.13 3.39
C LYS A 229 0.65 -5.94 1.89
N ALA A 230 1.33 -6.89 1.24
CA ALA A 230 1.37 -6.99 -0.21
C ALA A 230 0.16 -7.80 -0.71
N ALA A 231 -0.44 -7.38 -1.81
CA ALA A 231 -1.55 -8.15 -2.39
C ALA A 231 -1.08 -9.59 -2.78
N PRO A 232 -1.92 -10.59 -2.64
CA PRO A 232 -3.36 -10.55 -2.31
C PRO A 232 -3.69 -10.49 -0.80
N ALA A 233 -2.69 -10.32 0.07
CA ALA A 233 -2.90 -10.30 1.52
C ALA A 233 -3.50 -8.98 2.05
N SER A 234 -3.55 -7.92 1.25
CA SER A 234 -4.18 -6.65 1.60
C SER A 234 -5.70 -6.77 1.72
N THR A 235 -6.27 -6.24 2.80
CA THR A 235 -7.73 -6.34 3.04
C THR A 235 -8.52 -5.39 2.13
N PRO A 236 -9.56 -5.87 1.43
CA PRO A 236 -10.45 -5.04 0.64
C PRO A 236 -11.21 -3.98 1.46
N LEU A 237 -11.50 -2.85 0.80
CA LEU A 237 -12.37 -1.81 1.33
C LEU A 237 -13.83 -2.16 1.01
N ILE A 238 -14.63 -2.41 2.06
CA ILE A 238 -16.03 -2.83 1.91
C ILE A 238 -16.95 -1.61 1.92
N VAL A 239 -17.62 -1.38 0.80
CA VAL A 239 -18.42 -0.21 0.52
C VAL A 239 -19.82 -0.61 0.04
N ARG A 240 -20.85 0.04 0.56
CA ARG A 240 -22.23 -0.16 0.08
C ARG A 240 -22.49 0.71 -1.14
N LEU A 241 -23.17 0.17 -2.12
CA LEU A 241 -23.61 0.94 -3.30
C LEU A 241 -24.40 2.20 -2.84
N GLY A 242 -23.94 3.36 -3.29
CA GLY A 242 -24.49 4.66 -2.95
C GLY A 242 -23.80 5.37 -1.79
N ASP A 243 -22.87 4.74 -1.08
CA ASP A 243 -22.08 5.40 -0.05
C ASP A 243 -21.20 6.51 -0.65
N ARG A 244 -21.01 7.58 0.09
CA ARG A 244 -19.92 8.53 -0.14
C ARG A 244 -18.72 8.04 0.66
N VAL A 245 -17.63 7.81 -0.04
CA VAL A 245 -16.41 7.21 0.49
C VAL A 245 -15.29 8.23 0.50
N ARG A 246 -14.53 8.26 1.58
CA ARG A 246 -13.24 8.94 1.69
C ARG A 246 -12.15 7.90 1.79
N ILE A 247 -11.07 8.12 1.04
CA ILE A 247 -9.83 7.35 1.17
C ILE A 247 -8.70 8.34 1.43
N ARG A 248 -7.92 8.06 2.46
CA ARG A 248 -6.74 8.81 2.87
C ARG A 248 -5.51 7.99 2.55
N PHE A 249 -4.63 8.51 1.73
CA PHE A 249 -3.32 7.92 1.44
C PHE A 249 -2.27 8.64 2.28
N VAL A 250 -1.38 7.88 2.89
CA VAL A 250 -0.20 8.39 3.61
C VAL A 250 1.02 7.68 3.03
N ASN A 251 1.97 8.45 2.52
CA ASN A 251 3.20 7.92 1.95
C ASN A 251 4.39 8.33 2.82
N LEU A 252 5.00 7.36 3.46
CA LEU A 252 6.23 7.47 4.24
C LEU A 252 7.30 6.50 3.73
N GLY A 253 7.18 6.09 2.46
CA GLY A 253 8.20 5.38 1.72
C GLY A 253 9.24 6.31 1.09
N MET A 254 10.02 5.78 0.18
CA MET A 254 11.05 6.53 -0.56
C MET A 254 10.67 6.81 -2.00
N ASP A 255 9.61 6.17 -2.51
CA ASP A 255 9.08 6.39 -3.84
C ASP A 255 7.78 7.20 -3.81
N HIS A 256 7.47 7.87 -4.92
CA HIS A 256 6.20 8.52 -5.14
C HIS A 256 5.20 7.54 -5.72
N HIS A 257 3.96 7.55 -5.24
CA HIS A 257 2.94 6.60 -5.66
C HIS A 257 1.75 7.29 -6.34
N PRO A 258 1.57 7.14 -7.67
CA PRO A 258 0.33 7.53 -8.35
C PRO A 258 -0.77 6.49 -8.04
N MET A 259 -1.70 6.84 -7.16
CA MET A 259 -2.77 5.97 -6.71
C MET A 259 -3.98 6.05 -7.64
N HIS A 260 -4.32 4.95 -8.29
CA HIS A 260 -5.42 4.85 -9.25
C HIS A 260 -6.56 4.02 -8.70
N LEU A 261 -7.78 4.53 -8.89
CA LEU A 261 -9.03 3.84 -8.59
C LEU A 261 -9.80 3.54 -9.87
N HIS A 262 -10.09 2.26 -10.09
CA HIS A 262 -10.92 1.83 -11.20
C HIS A 262 -12.39 2.19 -11.02
N GLY A 263 -13.09 2.35 -12.12
CA GLY A 263 -14.55 2.46 -12.18
C GLY A 263 -15.18 3.71 -11.60
N HIS A 264 -14.41 4.62 -11.00
CA HIS A 264 -14.91 5.83 -10.36
C HIS A 264 -14.04 7.05 -10.65
N THR A 265 -14.69 8.21 -10.68
CA THR A 265 -14.01 9.50 -10.56
C THR A 265 -14.12 9.96 -9.13
N PHE A 266 -13.00 10.33 -8.54
CA PHE A 266 -12.94 10.95 -7.22
C PHE A 266 -12.56 12.43 -7.30
N TYR A 267 -12.73 13.14 -6.20
CA TYR A 267 -12.19 14.48 -5.99
C TYR A 267 -11.09 14.43 -4.93
N THR A 268 -9.96 15.08 -5.20
CA THR A 268 -8.96 15.32 -4.16
C THR A 268 -9.47 16.44 -3.26
N THR A 269 -9.61 16.13 -1.96
CA THR A 269 -10.30 16.97 -0.98
C THR A 269 -9.44 17.35 0.21
N GLY A 270 -8.22 16.81 0.32
CA GLY A 270 -7.30 17.10 1.43
C GLY A 270 -5.86 16.71 1.14
N THR A 271 -4.96 17.29 1.91
CA THR A 271 -3.52 17.05 1.93
C THR A 271 -3.07 16.79 3.38
N GLU A 272 -1.76 16.64 3.58
CA GLU A 272 -1.12 16.64 4.91
C GLU A 272 -1.29 17.97 5.67
N GLY A 273 -1.68 19.03 5.00
CA GLY A 273 -2.02 20.33 5.59
C GLY A 273 -3.50 20.48 5.97
N GLY A 274 -4.29 19.39 5.90
CA GLY A 274 -5.71 19.41 6.23
C GLY A 274 -6.63 19.41 5.02
N ARG A 275 -7.90 19.83 5.24
CA ARG A 275 -8.93 19.81 4.20
C ARG A 275 -8.79 20.98 3.23
N ILE A 276 -8.85 20.69 1.94
CA ILE A 276 -8.92 21.70 0.88
C ILE A 276 -10.34 22.27 0.86
N PRO A 277 -10.51 23.62 0.76
CA PRO A 277 -11.82 24.23 0.53
C PRO A 277 -12.50 23.64 -0.72
N GLU A 278 -13.82 23.47 -0.69
CA GLU A 278 -14.58 22.79 -1.76
C GLU A 278 -14.34 23.40 -3.15
N ALA A 279 -14.16 24.72 -3.23
CA ALA A 279 -13.84 25.41 -4.48
C ALA A 279 -12.47 25.04 -5.07
N GLY A 280 -11.58 24.45 -4.26
CA GLY A 280 -10.25 23.98 -4.65
C GLY A 280 -10.19 22.48 -4.96
N TRP A 281 -11.30 21.75 -4.91
CA TRP A 281 -11.31 20.34 -5.23
C TRP A 281 -11.15 20.11 -6.73
N TRP A 282 -10.35 19.13 -7.09
CA TRP A 282 -10.16 18.76 -8.50
C TRP A 282 -10.49 17.27 -8.72
N PRO A 283 -11.17 16.97 -9.85
CA PRO A 283 -11.51 15.60 -10.20
C PRO A 283 -10.30 14.83 -10.73
N GLY A 284 -10.31 13.51 -10.50
CA GLY A 284 -9.33 12.60 -11.02
C GLY A 284 -9.77 11.14 -10.85
N ASN A 285 -8.97 10.25 -11.38
CA ASN A 285 -9.02 8.82 -11.09
C ASN A 285 -7.65 8.29 -10.67
N THR A 286 -6.64 9.18 -10.71
CA THR A 286 -5.28 8.94 -10.24
C THR A 286 -4.80 10.18 -9.51
N VAL A 287 -4.23 9.98 -8.31
CA VAL A 287 -3.64 11.05 -7.51
C VAL A 287 -2.21 10.68 -7.13
N LEU A 288 -1.27 11.60 -7.37
CA LEU A 288 0.11 11.41 -6.94
C LEU A 288 0.22 11.69 -5.44
N VAL A 289 0.74 10.69 -4.71
CA VAL A 289 1.11 10.80 -3.30
C VAL A 289 2.63 10.84 -3.22
N GLY A 290 3.19 12.03 -3.00
CA GLY A 290 4.63 12.21 -2.86
C GLY A 290 5.15 11.64 -1.54
N VAL A 291 6.45 11.46 -1.45
CA VAL A 291 7.13 11.10 -0.19
C VAL A 291 6.82 12.15 0.88
N ALA A 292 6.54 11.69 2.09
CA ALA A 292 6.13 12.51 3.23
C ALA A 292 4.85 13.34 2.97
N GLN A 293 3.94 12.81 2.15
CA GLN A 293 2.67 13.46 1.86
C GLN A 293 1.47 12.60 2.22
N ALA A 294 0.37 13.27 2.54
CA ALA A 294 -0.95 12.67 2.56
C ALA A 294 -1.82 13.25 1.44
N ARG A 295 -2.70 12.42 0.88
CA ARG A 295 -3.73 12.83 -0.07
C ARG A 295 -5.06 12.21 0.34
N THR A 296 -6.07 13.04 0.41
CA THR A 296 -7.43 12.59 0.71
C THR A 296 -8.28 12.70 -0.55
N VAL A 297 -8.94 11.62 -0.94
CA VAL A 297 -9.86 11.60 -2.07
C VAL A 297 -11.26 11.20 -1.61
N GLU A 298 -12.28 11.75 -2.28
CA GLU A 298 -13.69 11.42 -2.01
C GLU A 298 -14.44 11.12 -3.30
N PHE A 299 -15.29 10.11 -3.27
CA PHE A 299 -16.15 9.72 -4.39
C PHE A 299 -17.48 9.17 -3.89
N VAL A 300 -18.45 9.06 -4.80
CA VAL A 300 -19.70 8.35 -4.56
C VAL A 300 -19.59 6.98 -5.20
N ALA A 301 -19.78 5.92 -4.41
CA ALA A 301 -19.74 4.54 -4.84
C ALA A 301 -21.01 4.20 -5.64
N ASN A 302 -21.09 4.69 -6.87
CA ASN A 302 -22.27 4.60 -7.75
C ASN A 302 -22.16 3.51 -8.83
N ASN A 303 -21.04 2.83 -8.90
CA ASN A 303 -20.76 1.78 -9.87
C ASN A 303 -20.49 0.47 -9.10
N PRO A 304 -21.43 -0.51 -9.09
CA PRO A 304 -21.24 -1.75 -8.35
C PRO A 304 -20.19 -2.65 -8.99
N GLY A 305 -19.37 -3.30 -8.16
CA GLY A 305 -18.32 -4.21 -8.59
C GLY A 305 -17.15 -4.27 -7.62
N ASP A 306 -16.22 -5.16 -7.94
CA ASP A 306 -14.95 -5.31 -7.22
C ASP A 306 -13.88 -4.54 -8.00
N TRP A 307 -13.67 -3.27 -7.63
CA TRP A 307 -12.81 -2.33 -8.34
C TRP A 307 -11.42 -2.31 -7.76
N MET A 308 -10.40 -2.46 -8.58
CA MET A 308 -9.02 -2.34 -8.12
C MET A 308 -8.70 -0.89 -7.73
N ILE A 309 -7.96 -0.76 -6.63
CA ILE A 309 -7.22 0.44 -6.26
C ILE A 309 -5.76 0.04 -6.10
N HIS A 310 -4.87 0.74 -6.80
CA HIS A 310 -3.47 0.32 -6.88
C HIS A 310 -2.54 1.49 -7.21
N CYS A 311 -1.25 1.33 -6.92
CA CYS A 311 -0.21 2.20 -7.46
C CYS A 311 -0.09 1.99 -8.97
N HIS A 312 -0.03 3.06 -9.76
CA HIS A 312 0.02 2.96 -11.23
C HIS A 312 1.46 2.92 -11.80
N LEU A 313 2.47 2.78 -10.95
CA LEU A 313 3.81 2.40 -11.40
C LEU A 313 3.80 0.88 -11.67
N PRO A 314 4.08 0.43 -12.89
CA PRO A 314 3.91 -1.00 -13.25
C PRO A 314 4.69 -1.95 -12.36
N HIS A 315 5.91 -1.61 -11.99
CA HIS A 315 6.73 -2.44 -11.11
C HIS A 315 6.23 -2.46 -9.65
N HIS A 316 5.43 -1.48 -9.21
CA HIS A 316 4.81 -1.48 -7.88
C HIS A 316 3.58 -2.39 -7.78
N MET A 317 3.10 -2.91 -8.90
CA MET A 317 2.02 -3.91 -8.95
C MET A 317 2.58 -5.34 -9.04
N MET A 318 3.76 -5.57 -8.54
CA MET A 318 4.46 -6.85 -8.57
C MET A 318 4.96 -7.20 -7.18
N ASN A 319 4.99 -8.49 -6.85
CA ASN A 319 5.62 -9.01 -5.65
C ASN A 319 6.98 -9.60 -6.02
N GLN A 320 7.93 -9.52 -5.10
CA GLN A 320 9.25 -10.15 -5.25
C GLN A 320 9.83 -9.98 -6.66
N MET A 321 9.95 -8.76 -7.12
CA MET A 321 10.64 -8.53 -8.38
C MET A 321 12.04 -9.10 -8.28
N SER A 322 12.24 -10.21 -8.95
CA SER A 322 13.54 -10.77 -9.14
C SER A 322 14.14 -10.17 -10.40
N SER A 323 15.32 -9.71 -10.27
CA SER A 323 16.12 -9.31 -11.42
C SER A 323 16.81 -10.49 -12.12
N VAL A 324 16.52 -11.71 -11.73
CA VAL A 324 16.62 -12.84 -12.63
C VAL A 324 15.54 -12.69 -13.71
N ALA A 325 15.31 -11.51 -14.10
CA ALA A 325 14.56 -11.23 -15.28
C ALA A 325 15.39 -11.73 -16.42
N GLY A 326 15.02 -12.83 -16.92
CA GLY A 326 15.53 -13.50 -18.04
C GLY A 326 16.53 -12.78 -18.94
N LYS A 327 16.26 -12.75 -20.18
CA LYS A 327 17.11 -12.12 -21.21
C LYS A 327 16.76 -10.64 -21.37
N MET A 328 16.79 -9.90 -20.26
CA MET A 328 16.48 -8.46 -20.32
C MET A 328 17.37 -7.73 -21.31
N THR A 329 16.83 -6.67 -21.85
CA THR A 329 17.51 -5.76 -22.77
C THR A 329 18.88 -5.42 -22.25
N ARG A 330 19.87 -5.84 -22.97
CA ARG A 330 21.26 -5.51 -22.70
C ARG A 330 21.66 -4.39 -23.62
N THR A 331 22.13 -3.31 -23.06
CA THR A 331 22.78 -2.28 -23.86
C THR A 331 24.09 -2.84 -24.38
N SER A 332 24.40 -2.50 -25.63
CA SER A 332 25.69 -2.83 -26.24
C SER A 332 26.82 -2.36 -25.33
N GLY A 333 27.71 -3.27 -24.98
CA GLY A 333 28.83 -2.99 -24.07
C GLY A 333 28.62 -3.33 -22.60
N MET A 334 27.40 -3.70 -22.18
CA MET A 334 27.24 -4.30 -20.86
C MET A 334 27.64 -5.79 -20.89
N PRO A 335 28.30 -6.27 -19.84
CA PRO A 335 28.55 -7.70 -19.70
C PRO A 335 27.24 -8.47 -19.79
N ALA A 336 27.27 -9.65 -20.42
CA ALA A 336 26.12 -10.52 -20.44
C ALA A 336 25.62 -10.74 -19.00
N GLY A 337 24.36 -10.44 -18.75
CA GLY A 337 23.79 -10.50 -17.40
C GLY A 337 24.10 -9.30 -16.49
N GLY A 338 24.66 -8.20 -17.01
CA GLY A 338 24.99 -7.04 -16.18
C GLY A 338 23.78 -6.48 -15.44
N ALA A 339 22.69 -6.25 -16.14
CA ALA A 339 21.45 -5.80 -15.50
C ALA A 339 20.86 -6.86 -14.57
N MET A 340 20.96 -8.12 -14.95
CA MET A 340 20.51 -9.26 -14.12
C MET A 340 21.39 -9.43 -12.89
N ASN A 341 22.72 -9.28 -13.05
CA ASN A 341 23.60 -9.27 -11.91
C ASN A 341 23.30 -8.11 -10.95
N THR A 342 22.79 -7.00 -11.48
CA THR A 342 22.32 -5.90 -10.65
C THR A 342 21.25 -6.38 -9.67
N GLY A 343 20.20 -6.89 -10.18
CA GLY A 343 19.14 -7.30 -9.30
C GLY A 343 19.44 -8.63 -8.58
N MET A 344 20.14 -9.55 -9.25
CA MET A 344 20.66 -10.74 -8.55
C MET A 344 21.61 -10.34 -7.43
N GLY A 345 22.46 -9.35 -7.67
CA GLY A 345 23.31 -8.80 -6.64
C GLY A 345 22.55 -8.22 -5.48
N MET A 346 21.45 -7.53 -5.77
CA MET A 346 20.54 -7.05 -4.76
C MET A 346 19.91 -8.16 -3.92
N LEU A 347 19.42 -9.18 -4.62
CA LEU A 347 18.64 -10.24 -4.00
C LEU A 347 19.52 -11.31 -3.35
N THR A 348 20.74 -11.49 -3.84
CA THR A 348 21.65 -12.56 -3.40
C THR A 348 22.92 -12.06 -2.70
N GLY A 349 22.90 -10.82 -2.20
CA GLY A 349 24.02 -10.30 -1.40
C GLY A 349 24.41 -11.24 -0.28
N GLU A 350 25.69 -11.40 -0.06
CA GLU A 350 26.25 -12.31 0.96
C GLU A 350 25.65 -12.00 2.33
N PRO A 351 25.00 -12.96 3.01
CA PRO A 351 24.50 -12.75 4.35
C PRO A 351 25.63 -12.30 5.28
N GLY A 352 25.43 -11.16 5.95
CA GLY A 352 26.40 -10.63 6.88
C GLY A 352 27.50 -9.76 6.27
N ALA A 353 27.50 -9.53 4.97
CA ALA A 353 28.40 -8.54 4.39
C ALA A 353 28.04 -7.13 4.90
N PRO A 354 29.03 -6.30 5.26
CA PRO A 354 28.78 -4.92 5.61
C PRO A 354 27.97 -4.21 4.54
N MET A 355 27.02 -3.35 4.95
CA MET A 355 26.11 -2.66 4.01
C MET A 355 26.82 -1.95 2.86
N GLY A 356 28.06 -1.48 3.08
CA GLY A 356 28.88 -0.90 2.02
C GLY A 356 29.49 -1.92 1.06
N GLU A 357 29.68 -3.16 1.48
CA GLU A 357 30.40 -4.18 0.71
C GLU A 357 29.51 -5.33 0.23
N GLY A 358 28.61 -5.83 1.03
CA GLY A 358 27.66 -6.86 0.59
C GLY A 358 26.66 -6.26 -0.37
N TYR A 359 26.29 -5.08 -0.08
CA TYR A 359 25.46 -4.26 -0.91
C TYR A 359 26.26 -3.60 -2.00
N GLY A 360 27.40 -3.03 -1.66
CA GLY A 360 28.34 -2.52 -2.61
C GLY A 360 28.81 -3.58 -3.60
N PRO A 361 29.25 -4.76 -3.23
CA PRO A 361 29.58 -5.77 -4.21
C PRO A 361 28.41 -6.48 -4.85
N ALA A 362 27.44 -6.84 -4.07
CA ALA A 362 26.27 -7.50 -4.61
C ALA A 362 25.31 -6.48 -5.22
N PHE A 363 25.11 -5.41 -4.52
CA PHE A 363 24.22 -4.36 -4.90
C PHE A 363 24.93 -3.28 -5.70
N GLY A 364 26.03 -2.78 -5.21
CA GLY A 364 26.79 -1.79 -5.90
C GLY A 364 27.44 -2.29 -7.18
N ARG A 365 27.91 -3.52 -7.23
CA ARG A 365 28.36 -4.13 -8.49
C ARG A 365 27.19 -4.41 -9.39
N GLY A 366 26.09 -4.79 -8.79
CA GLY A 366 24.88 -5.01 -9.51
C GLY A 366 24.33 -3.71 -10.07
N LEU A 367 24.20 -2.68 -9.27
CA LEU A 367 23.64 -1.38 -9.66
C LEU A 367 24.61 -0.46 -10.37
N GLY A 368 25.54 -1.00 -11.12
CA GLY A 368 26.48 -0.15 -11.87
C GLY A 368 27.68 0.28 -11.05
N GLY A 369 28.06 -0.55 -10.10
CA GLY A 369 29.37 -0.42 -9.55
C GLY A 369 29.54 0.66 -8.52
N VAL A 370 28.59 0.81 -7.69
CA VAL A 370 28.82 1.45 -6.40
C VAL A 370 29.70 0.52 -5.56
N GLY A 371 30.68 0.07 -5.98
CA GLY A 371 31.75 -0.66 -5.44
C GLY A 371 32.97 -0.36 -6.26
N ASN A 372 34.08 -0.90 -5.91
CA ASN A 372 35.29 -0.75 -6.70
C ASN A 372 35.02 -1.16 -8.13
N GLY A 373 34.86 -0.22 -9.00
CA GLY A 373 34.47 -0.40 -10.41
C GLY A 373 35.40 -1.29 -11.24
N ASN A 374 36.33 -2.02 -10.62
CA ASN A 374 37.25 -2.94 -11.26
C ASN A 374 36.87 -4.43 -11.14
N GLU A 375 35.81 -4.75 -10.36
CA GLU A 375 35.37 -6.13 -10.24
C GLU A 375 34.01 -6.31 -10.90
N THR A 376 34.00 -6.41 -12.22
CA THR A 376 32.86 -6.99 -12.91
C THR A 376 32.71 -8.44 -12.47
N PRO A 377 31.58 -8.85 -11.90
CA PRO A 377 31.37 -10.28 -11.64
C PRO A 377 31.53 -11.03 -12.95
N SER A 378 32.37 -12.04 -12.96
CA SER A 378 32.44 -12.94 -14.09
C SER A 378 31.08 -13.61 -14.22
N THR A 379 30.34 -13.26 -15.24
CA THR A 379 29.01 -13.83 -15.51
C THR A 379 29.08 -15.28 -16.00
N ASN A 380 30.25 -15.76 -16.32
CA ASN A 380 30.47 -17.08 -16.91
C ASN A 380 31.28 -18.06 -16.01
N GLY A 381 31.47 -17.71 -14.75
CA GLY A 381 32.18 -18.56 -13.80
C GLY A 381 31.26 -19.43 -12.94
N PRO A 382 31.79 -20.50 -12.32
CA PRO A 382 31.03 -21.38 -11.42
C PRO A 382 30.29 -20.64 -10.29
N LEU A 383 30.85 -19.52 -9.82
CA LEU A 383 30.26 -18.68 -8.76
C LEU A 383 29.02 -17.92 -9.22
N SER A 384 28.92 -17.52 -10.49
CA SER A 384 27.73 -16.87 -11.01
C SER A 384 26.59 -17.87 -11.23
N GLN A 385 26.92 -19.11 -11.60
CA GLN A 385 25.93 -20.18 -11.66
C GLN A 385 25.43 -20.57 -10.27
N GLN A 386 26.33 -20.68 -9.30
CA GLN A 386 25.96 -20.96 -7.91
C GLN A 386 25.07 -19.85 -7.32
N ARG A 387 25.40 -18.60 -7.57
CA ARG A 387 24.57 -17.47 -7.11
C ARG A 387 23.19 -17.45 -7.77
N ALA A 388 23.10 -17.79 -9.05
CA ALA A 388 21.81 -17.91 -9.73
C ALA A 388 20.96 -19.03 -9.13
N MET A 389 21.58 -20.13 -8.72
CA MET A 389 20.91 -21.25 -8.07
C MET A 389 20.53 -20.96 -6.61
N ASP A 390 21.40 -20.25 -5.88
CA ASP A 390 21.16 -19.87 -4.49
C ASP A 390 20.00 -18.86 -4.39
N ALA A 391 19.73 -18.09 -5.44
CA ALA A 391 18.62 -17.17 -5.52
C ALA A 391 17.25 -17.84 -5.69
N MET A 392 17.21 -19.14 -5.94
CA MET A 392 15.98 -19.92 -6.15
C MET A 392 15.85 -21.05 -5.12
N PRO A 393 15.70 -20.75 -3.82
CA PRO A 393 15.53 -21.80 -2.81
C PRO A 393 14.20 -22.52 -3.06
N GLY A 394 14.26 -23.78 -3.29
CA GLY A 394 13.11 -24.66 -3.58
C GLY A 394 13.12 -25.31 -4.96
N MET A 395 13.82 -24.74 -5.95
CA MET A 395 14.03 -25.41 -7.23
C MET A 395 15.21 -26.42 -7.21
N GLN A 396 16.12 -26.28 -6.25
CA GLN A 396 17.35 -27.06 -6.19
C GLN A 396 17.13 -28.56 -5.95
N HIS A 397 16.01 -28.95 -5.34
CA HIS A 397 15.84 -30.33 -4.90
C HIS A 397 15.37 -31.33 -5.98
N ASN A 398 14.97 -30.85 -7.14
CA ASN A 398 14.38 -31.68 -8.18
C ASN A 398 14.97 -31.49 -9.59
N MET A 399 16.01 -30.68 -9.74
CA MET A 399 16.59 -30.38 -11.05
C MET A 399 17.89 -31.18 -11.27
N SER A 400 18.05 -31.76 -12.45
CA SER A 400 19.31 -32.39 -12.85
C SER A 400 20.39 -31.32 -13.10
N GLU A 401 21.66 -31.70 -12.95
CA GLU A 401 22.79 -30.80 -13.29
C GLU A 401 22.69 -30.22 -14.69
N LYS A 402 22.17 -30.97 -15.65
CA LYS A 402 21.93 -30.48 -17.00
C LYS A 402 20.86 -29.41 -17.07
N GLN A 403 19.73 -29.60 -16.37
CA GLN A 403 18.67 -28.59 -16.30
C GLN A 403 19.14 -27.31 -15.63
N MET A 404 19.97 -27.43 -14.58
CA MET A 404 20.58 -26.30 -13.93
C MET A 404 21.59 -25.56 -14.83
N ALA A 405 22.38 -26.31 -15.61
CA ALA A 405 23.30 -25.71 -16.57
C ALA A 405 22.57 -25.04 -17.73
N ASP A 406 21.51 -25.66 -18.26
CA ASP A 406 20.68 -25.10 -19.33
C ASP A 406 20.00 -23.82 -18.84
N MET A 407 19.46 -23.84 -17.62
CA MET A 407 18.83 -22.65 -17.01
C MET A 407 19.85 -21.53 -16.72
N ALA A 408 21.04 -21.89 -16.24
CA ALA A 408 22.13 -20.94 -16.04
C ALA A 408 22.62 -20.33 -17.36
N SER A 409 22.66 -21.15 -18.45
CA SER A 409 23.00 -20.66 -19.78
C SER A 409 21.90 -19.77 -20.36
N ASP A 410 20.64 -20.08 -20.12
CA ASP A 410 19.49 -19.24 -20.50
C ASP A 410 19.48 -17.94 -19.73
N ILE A 411 19.74 -17.95 -18.43
CA ILE A 411 19.91 -16.78 -17.61
C ILE A 411 21.10 -15.93 -18.07
N ALA A 412 22.25 -16.57 -18.34
CA ALA A 412 23.42 -15.88 -18.85
C ALA A 412 23.17 -15.28 -20.25
N GLY A 413 22.35 -15.97 -21.05
CA GLY A 413 21.95 -15.58 -22.40
C GLY A 413 23.16 -15.32 -23.32
N ASN A 414 22.89 -15.12 -24.58
CA ASN A 414 23.87 -14.61 -25.52
C ASN A 414 23.83 -13.06 -25.47
N ALA A 415 24.96 -12.40 -25.47
CA ALA A 415 25.07 -10.94 -25.46
C ALA A 415 24.28 -10.28 -26.60
N ASN A 416 24.02 -11.01 -27.66
CA ASN A 416 23.26 -10.53 -28.84
C ASN A 416 21.78 -10.95 -28.81
N ASP A 417 21.35 -11.72 -27.82
CA ASP A 417 19.94 -12.09 -27.72
C ASP A 417 19.10 -10.88 -27.36
N VAL A 418 18.09 -10.64 -28.14
CA VAL A 418 17.04 -9.68 -27.81
C VAL A 418 15.98 -10.44 -27.05
N PRO A 419 15.60 -9.97 -25.86
CA PRO A 419 14.53 -10.59 -25.11
C PRO A 419 13.23 -10.66 -25.91
N ASN A 420 12.41 -11.66 -25.65
CA ASN A 420 11.06 -11.68 -26.17
C ASN A 420 10.28 -10.50 -25.61
N PHE A 421 9.84 -9.61 -26.49
CA PHE A 421 8.95 -8.53 -26.13
C PHE A 421 7.53 -9.06 -25.89
N PRO A 422 6.77 -8.52 -24.97
CA PRO A 422 7.01 -7.25 -24.27
C PRO A 422 7.76 -7.39 -22.95
N GLN A 423 7.92 -8.57 -22.42
CA GLN A 423 8.36 -8.66 -21.04
C GLN A 423 9.02 -10.00 -20.76
N ASP A 424 10.22 -9.97 -20.26
CA ASP A 424 10.96 -11.11 -19.76
C ASP A 424 11.36 -10.93 -18.29
N ALA A 425 10.70 -10.02 -17.59
CA ALA A 425 10.82 -9.87 -16.16
C ALA A 425 10.31 -11.14 -15.47
N TYR A 426 11.15 -11.74 -14.70
CA TYR A 426 10.80 -12.89 -13.88
C TYR A 426 10.30 -12.42 -12.52
N MET A 427 9.12 -12.86 -12.15
CA MET A 427 8.56 -12.62 -10.82
C MET A 427 8.74 -13.88 -9.98
N GLU A 428 9.45 -13.75 -8.89
CA GLU A 428 9.45 -14.79 -7.86
C GLU A 428 8.12 -14.76 -7.09
N GLY A 429 7.57 -15.91 -6.87
CA GLY A 429 6.23 -16.01 -6.32
C GLY A 429 5.26 -15.75 -7.46
N PRO A 430 5.01 -16.78 -8.22
CA PRO A 430 4.21 -16.69 -9.40
C PRO A 430 2.84 -16.17 -9.03
N MET A 431 2.13 -15.73 -10.04
CA MET A 431 0.69 -15.57 -10.06
C MET A 431 0.02 -16.90 -9.64
N MET A 432 0.46 -17.45 -8.51
CA MET A 432 -0.17 -18.62 -7.90
C MET A 432 -1.46 -18.16 -7.27
N VAL A 433 -2.51 -18.85 -7.61
CA VAL A 433 -3.79 -18.67 -6.93
C VAL A 433 -3.61 -19.06 -5.47
N MET A 434 -3.85 -18.11 -4.59
CA MET A 434 -3.68 -18.23 -3.13
C MET A 434 -5.00 -17.97 -2.40
N ASP A 435 -6.13 -18.13 -3.07
CA ASP A 435 -7.45 -17.77 -2.53
C ASP A 435 -7.68 -18.32 -1.12
N GLU A 436 -7.32 -19.59 -0.87
CA GLU A 436 -7.45 -20.23 0.43
C GLU A 436 -6.52 -19.62 1.51
N ALA A 437 -5.29 -19.27 1.12
CA ALA A 437 -4.29 -18.72 2.04
C ALA A 437 -4.63 -17.29 2.51
N VAL A 438 -5.45 -16.59 1.73
CA VAL A 438 -5.89 -15.21 2.02
C VAL A 438 -7.40 -15.13 2.27
N GLU A 439 -8.06 -16.26 2.53
CA GLU A 439 -9.49 -16.29 2.79
C GLU A 439 -9.84 -15.44 4.03
N ARG A 440 -10.83 -14.58 3.84
CA ARG A 440 -11.40 -13.73 4.89
C ARG A 440 -12.81 -13.30 4.53
N PRO A 441 -13.64 -12.89 5.49
CA PRO A 441 -15.03 -12.46 5.22
C PRO A 441 -15.14 -11.37 4.16
N GLU A 442 -14.16 -10.46 4.10
CA GLU A 442 -14.11 -9.37 3.14
C GLU A 442 -13.93 -9.84 1.69
N ASN A 443 -13.37 -11.04 1.48
CA ASN A 443 -13.16 -11.63 0.17
C ASN A 443 -14.36 -12.48 -0.30
N TYR A 444 -15.36 -12.66 0.53
CA TYR A 444 -16.50 -13.51 0.22
C TYR A 444 -17.21 -13.07 -1.07
N GLY A 445 -17.37 -14.02 -2.00
CA GLY A 445 -18.02 -13.80 -3.29
C GLY A 445 -17.13 -13.23 -4.39
N LEU A 446 -15.82 -13.10 -4.17
CA LEU A 446 -14.86 -12.89 -5.27
C LEU A 446 -14.80 -14.13 -6.17
N ASN A 447 -14.47 -13.94 -7.43
CA ASN A 447 -14.35 -15.04 -8.39
C ASN A 447 -13.15 -15.93 -8.03
N ALA A 448 -13.27 -17.24 -8.19
CA ALA A 448 -12.18 -18.16 -7.97
C ALA A 448 -10.95 -17.79 -8.83
N GLY A 449 -9.76 -17.83 -8.22
CA GLY A 449 -8.51 -17.47 -8.86
C GLY A 449 -8.17 -15.98 -8.84
N TRP A 450 -8.99 -15.16 -8.16
CA TRP A 450 -8.78 -13.71 -8.08
C TRP A 450 -7.40 -13.32 -7.56
N SER A 451 -6.89 -14.07 -6.58
CA SER A 451 -5.62 -13.77 -5.92
C SER A 451 -4.41 -13.88 -6.84
N GLY A 452 -4.50 -14.71 -7.90
CA GLY A 452 -3.44 -14.86 -8.90
C GLY A 452 -3.18 -13.59 -9.74
N PHE A 453 -4.08 -12.62 -9.70
CA PHE A 453 -3.97 -11.36 -10.43
C PHE A 453 -3.73 -10.15 -9.52
N MET A 454 -3.56 -10.37 -8.22
CA MET A 454 -3.38 -9.34 -7.22
C MET A 454 -1.98 -9.39 -6.65
N GLN A 455 -1.19 -8.33 -6.88
CA GLN A 455 0.21 -8.27 -6.44
C GLN A 455 0.61 -6.84 -6.06
N GLY A 456 1.61 -6.72 -5.21
CA GLY A 456 2.20 -5.44 -4.82
C GLY A 456 1.23 -4.50 -4.12
N MET A 457 1.33 -3.22 -4.45
CA MET A 457 0.49 -2.16 -3.91
C MET A 457 -0.88 -2.15 -4.57
N MET A 458 -1.76 -3.07 -4.21
CA MET A 458 -3.15 -3.05 -4.64
C MET A 458 -4.10 -3.71 -3.63
N THR A 459 -5.37 -3.35 -3.72
CA THR A 459 -6.48 -4.03 -3.07
C THR A 459 -7.77 -3.75 -3.85
N PHE A 460 -8.92 -4.24 -3.37
CA PHE A 460 -10.21 -3.92 -3.94
C PHE A 460 -10.95 -2.85 -3.15
N VAL A 461 -11.66 -1.99 -3.88
CA VAL A 461 -12.81 -1.25 -3.38
C VAL A 461 -14.04 -2.03 -3.84
N ARG A 462 -14.65 -2.76 -2.93
CA ARG A 462 -15.79 -3.61 -3.22
C ARG A 462 -17.08 -2.82 -3.03
N VAL A 463 -17.64 -2.31 -4.11
CA VAL A 463 -18.90 -1.58 -4.13
C VAL A 463 -20.05 -2.57 -4.25
N LEU A 464 -20.60 -2.97 -3.13
CA LEU A 464 -21.55 -4.06 -3.04
C LEU A 464 -22.99 -3.55 -3.04
N PRO A 465 -23.89 -4.18 -3.84
CA PRO A 465 -25.33 -3.99 -3.68
C PRO A 465 -25.77 -4.26 -2.24
N PRO A 466 -26.84 -3.64 -1.75
CA PRO A 466 -27.25 -3.71 -0.34
C PRO A 466 -27.28 -5.11 0.24
N GLU A 467 -27.86 -6.07 -0.47
CA GLU A 467 -28.00 -7.47 -0.03
C GLU A 467 -26.64 -8.16 0.15
N LYS A 468 -25.74 -8.00 -0.84
CA LYS A 468 -24.38 -8.56 -0.77
C LYS A 468 -23.54 -7.86 0.31
N TYR A 469 -23.71 -6.56 0.45
CA TYR A 469 -23.05 -5.79 1.51
C TYR A 469 -23.46 -6.32 2.89
N ASP A 470 -24.75 -6.47 3.12
CA ASP A 470 -25.29 -6.94 4.41
C ASP A 470 -24.83 -8.40 4.70
N GLU A 471 -24.68 -9.24 3.68
CA GLU A 471 -24.11 -10.59 3.81
C GLU A 471 -22.64 -10.56 4.23
N VAL A 472 -21.79 -9.77 3.55
CA VAL A 472 -20.38 -9.64 3.91
C VAL A 472 -20.21 -9.10 5.33
N ILE A 473 -20.95 -8.05 5.70
CA ILE A 473 -20.95 -7.49 7.06
C ILE A 473 -21.37 -8.53 8.10
N SER A 474 -22.36 -9.36 7.79
CA SER A 474 -22.79 -10.44 8.70
C SER A 474 -21.67 -11.45 8.95
N ARG A 475 -20.95 -11.84 7.88
CA ARG A 475 -19.80 -12.75 8.00
C ARG A 475 -18.64 -12.13 8.79
N MET A 476 -18.36 -10.85 8.57
CA MET A 476 -17.34 -10.11 9.33
C MET A 476 -17.71 -10.07 10.83
N LYS A 477 -18.99 -9.83 11.18
CA LYS A 477 -19.45 -9.89 12.57
C LYS A 477 -19.30 -11.27 13.18
N GLN A 478 -19.63 -12.32 12.44
CA GLN A 478 -19.52 -13.70 12.90
C GLN A 478 -18.07 -14.14 13.14
N ALA A 479 -17.13 -13.64 12.34
CA ALA A 479 -15.71 -13.94 12.48
C ALA A 479 -15.13 -13.42 13.81
N ASN A 480 -15.73 -12.38 14.40
CA ASN A 480 -15.40 -11.81 15.71
C ASN A 480 -13.88 -11.71 15.98
N ARG A 481 -13.16 -11.15 15.04
CA ARG A 481 -11.68 -11.07 15.09
C ARG A 481 -11.23 -10.11 16.18
N PRO A 482 -10.28 -10.49 17.04
CA PRO A 482 -9.64 -9.55 17.94
C PRO A 482 -8.95 -8.46 17.11
N ASN A 483 -9.09 -7.20 17.50
CA ASN A 483 -8.52 -6.03 16.80
C ASN A 483 -9.00 -5.87 15.34
N ASP A 484 -10.26 -6.24 15.06
CA ASP A 484 -10.84 -6.04 13.73
C ASP A 484 -10.85 -4.54 13.37
N PRO A 485 -10.18 -4.13 12.30
CA PRO A 485 -10.13 -2.71 11.89
C PRO A 485 -11.53 -2.17 11.54
N TYR A 486 -12.46 -3.04 11.17
CA TYR A 486 -13.86 -2.69 10.91
C TYR A 486 -14.74 -2.65 12.15
N LYS A 487 -14.21 -2.94 13.34
CA LYS A 487 -15.01 -3.05 14.59
C LYS A 487 -16.00 -1.91 14.75
N THR A 488 -15.56 -0.68 14.61
CA THR A 488 -16.41 0.50 14.78
C THR A 488 -17.51 0.60 13.72
N ILE A 489 -17.27 0.13 12.51
CA ILE A 489 -18.28 0.04 11.45
C ILE A 489 -19.26 -1.09 11.77
N LEU A 490 -18.74 -2.24 12.21
CA LEU A 490 -19.55 -3.42 12.54
C LEU A 490 -20.48 -3.19 13.74
N GLU A 491 -20.06 -2.40 14.72
CA GLU A 491 -20.88 -1.99 15.86
C GLU A 491 -22.03 -1.05 15.49
N ARG A 492 -21.89 -0.31 14.38
CA ARG A 492 -22.89 0.67 13.89
C ARG A 492 -23.81 0.11 12.80
N ALA A 493 -23.42 -0.97 12.15
CA ALA A 493 -24.20 -1.67 11.13
C ALA A 493 -25.13 -2.71 11.79
#